data_a32efc0c0be646382d1318bd74e776f7
#
_entry.id   a32efc0c0be646382d1318bd74e776f7
#
_cell.length_a   1.000
_cell.length_b   1.000
_cell.length_c   1.000
_cell.angle_alpha   90.00
_cell.angle_beta   90.00
_cell.angle_gamma   90.00
#
_symmetry.space_group_name_H-M   'P 1'
#
loop_
_entity.id
_entity.type
_entity.pdbx_description
1 polymer ?
#
loop_
_entity_poly.entity_id
_entity_poly.type
_entity_poly.pdbx_seq_one_letter_code
_entity_poly.pdbx_strand_id
1 'polypeptide(L)'
;MINFTREPAGCPERQPVVFFIKLSTMKDIDIFSPDNCSSQPLPISDSRIAAGFPSPAEEYSSTRLDLNRELIKNPASTFYARVSGLSMIDEGINDGDLLVIDKSIEPYDGCLAVCYIDGEFTLKRFEKHKDYGLLVPSNKEYRPIKVTAENDFCIWGIVTYLIKKV
;
A
#
# COMPACT_ATOMS: atom_id res chain seq x y z
N MET A 1 24.67 -8.03 -7.02
CA MET A 1 23.59 -7.64 -6.08
C MET A 1 22.60 -6.80 -6.88
N ILE A 2 21.39 -7.31 -7.10
CA ILE A 2 20.38 -6.61 -7.89
C ILE A 2 19.85 -5.46 -7.03
N ASN A 3 19.88 -4.24 -7.57
CA ASN A 3 19.35 -3.07 -6.87
C ASN A 3 17.88 -2.88 -7.28
N PHE A 4 16.96 -3.31 -6.44
CA PHE A 4 15.51 -3.22 -6.66
C PHE A 4 14.94 -1.79 -6.49
N THR A 5 15.80 -0.83 -6.10
CA THR A 5 15.41 0.59 -5.95
C THR A 5 15.79 1.44 -7.17
N ARG A 6 16.50 0.87 -8.16
CA ARG A 6 16.86 1.59 -9.37
C ARG A 6 15.63 1.67 -10.27
N GLU A 7 15.15 2.87 -10.51
CA GLU A 7 14.03 3.12 -11.41
C GLU A 7 14.41 2.73 -12.85
N PRO A 8 13.68 1.79 -13.49
CA PRO A 8 13.81 1.54 -14.90
C PRO A 8 13.27 2.75 -15.70
N ALA A 9 13.65 2.85 -16.97
CA ALA A 9 13.27 3.97 -17.84
C ALA A 9 11.76 4.16 -18.04
N GLY A 10 10.93 3.17 -17.67
CA GLY A 10 9.46 3.19 -17.74
C GLY A 10 8.75 3.41 -16.40
N CYS A 11 9.48 3.43 -15.27
CA CYS A 11 8.86 3.67 -13.97
C CYS A 11 8.41 5.14 -13.87
N PRO A 12 7.13 5.42 -13.52
CA PRO A 12 6.65 6.80 -13.39
C PRO A 12 7.47 7.57 -12.34
N GLU A 13 8.03 8.71 -12.72
CA GLU A 13 8.95 9.52 -11.91
C GLU A 13 8.39 9.87 -10.51
N ARG A 14 9.30 9.98 -9.54
CA ARG A 14 9.05 10.49 -8.18
C ARG A 14 8.87 12.01 -8.18
N GLN A 15 7.96 12.57 -8.97
CA GLN A 15 7.67 13.99 -8.91
C GLN A 15 6.40 14.29 -8.10
N PRO A 16 6.36 15.40 -7.33
CA PRO A 16 5.15 15.88 -6.68
C PRO A 16 4.30 16.58 -7.73
N VAL A 17 3.67 15.81 -8.60
CA VAL A 17 2.76 16.36 -9.60
C VAL A 17 1.42 15.65 -9.44
N VAL A 18 0.38 16.46 -9.33
CA VAL A 18 -1.00 16.04 -9.52
C VAL A 18 -1.11 15.47 -10.94
N PHE A 19 -0.76 14.21 -11.09
CA PHE A 19 -0.95 13.49 -12.32
C PHE A 19 -2.24 12.69 -12.17
N PHE A 20 -3.32 13.23 -12.72
CA PHE A 20 -4.41 12.41 -13.20
C PHE A 20 -3.86 11.54 -14.34
N ILE A 21 -3.13 10.49 -14.02
CA ILE A 21 -2.86 9.45 -14.99
C ILE A 21 -4.15 8.63 -15.07
N LYS A 22 -5.04 9.07 -15.94
CA LYS A 22 -6.08 8.22 -16.50
C LYS A 22 -5.36 7.27 -17.47
N LEU A 23 -4.62 6.29 -16.90
CA LEU A 23 -4.11 5.18 -17.70
C LEU A 23 -5.29 4.28 -18.04
N SER A 24 -5.72 4.39 -19.25
CA SER A 24 -6.87 3.74 -19.89
C SER A 24 -6.70 2.22 -20.07
N THR A 25 -5.90 1.52 -19.26
CA THR A 25 -5.75 0.05 -19.41
C THR A 25 -5.19 -0.64 -18.16
N MET A 26 -5.34 -0.04 -16.98
CA MET A 26 -4.89 -0.70 -15.75
C MET A 26 -6.07 -1.40 -15.07
N LYS A 27 -6.06 -2.73 -15.09
CA LYS A 27 -7.16 -3.54 -14.57
C LYS A 27 -7.17 -3.72 -13.05
N ASP A 28 -6.09 -3.37 -12.33
CA ASP A 28 -5.93 -3.87 -10.98
C ASP A 28 -5.71 -2.85 -9.84
N ILE A 29 -5.35 -1.58 -10.10
CA ILE A 29 -5.13 -0.58 -9.02
C ILE A 29 -5.40 0.85 -9.51
N ASP A 30 -6.31 1.57 -8.84
CA ASP A 30 -6.52 3.02 -9.00
C ASP A 30 -5.67 3.77 -7.94
N ILE A 31 -4.80 4.69 -8.35
CA ILE A 31 -3.88 5.42 -7.48
C ILE A 31 -4.34 6.87 -7.32
N PHE A 32 -4.37 7.38 -6.08
CA PHE A 32 -4.78 8.73 -5.73
C PHE A 32 -3.75 9.41 -4.81
N SER A 33 -3.53 10.72 -5.00
CA SER A 33 -2.78 11.52 -4.02
C SER A 33 -3.69 11.92 -2.86
N PRO A 34 -3.18 11.94 -1.61
CA PRO A 34 -3.96 12.43 -0.49
C PRO A 34 -4.22 13.94 -0.60
N ASP A 35 -5.43 14.38 -0.26
CA ASP A 35 -5.70 15.80 -0.02
C ASP A 35 -5.26 16.17 1.40
N ASN A 36 -4.19 16.95 1.50
CA ASN A 36 -3.62 17.37 2.78
C ASN A 36 -4.16 18.72 3.28
N CYS A 37 -5.15 19.29 2.58
CA CYS A 37 -5.65 20.66 2.86
C CYS A 37 -6.65 20.73 4.01
N SER A 38 -7.25 19.63 4.45
CA SER A 38 -8.26 19.61 5.51
C SER A 38 -7.86 18.71 6.67
N SER A 39 -7.63 19.32 7.86
CA SER A 39 -7.53 18.57 9.12
C SER A 39 -8.93 18.36 9.69
N GLN A 40 -9.31 17.11 9.93
CA GLN A 40 -10.58 16.75 10.57
C GLN A 40 -10.35 15.87 11.80
N PRO A 41 -9.92 16.46 12.94
CA PRO A 41 -9.72 15.70 14.16
C PRO A 41 -11.07 15.27 14.74
N LEU A 42 -11.27 13.96 14.83
CA LEU A 42 -12.44 13.34 15.43
C LEU A 42 -12.13 12.85 16.86
N PRO A 43 -13.12 12.83 17.77
CA PRO A 43 -12.93 12.25 19.10
C PRO A 43 -12.62 10.76 18.99
N ILE A 44 -11.60 10.32 19.72
CA ILE A 44 -11.27 8.90 19.90
C ILE A 44 -11.43 8.55 21.38
N SER A 45 -11.93 7.36 21.68
CA SER A 45 -11.93 6.85 23.03
C SER A 45 -10.51 6.43 23.43
N ASP A 46 -10.01 6.93 24.56
CA ASP A 46 -8.72 6.49 25.12
C ASP A 46 -8.84 5.09 25.73
N SER A 47 -10.04 4.63 26.06
CA SER A 47 -10.27 3.27 26.51
C SER A 47 -10.30 2.30 25.33
N ARG A 48 -9.56 1.20 25.44
CA ARG A 48 -9.61 0.12 24.45
C ARG A 48 -10.96 -0.58 24.50
N ILE A 49 -11.58 -0.74 23.34
CA ILE A 49 -12.81 -1.56 23.23
C ILE A 49 -12.38 -3.03 23.32
N ALA A 50 -12.86 -3.74 24.34
CA ALA A 50 -12.58 -5.15 24.50
C ALA A 50 -13.32 -5.94 23.42
N ALA A 51 -12.57 -6.72 22.62
CA ALA A 51 -13.13 -7.62 21.62
C ALA A 51 -13.49 -9.02 22.21
N GLY A 52 -13.39 -9.18 23.50
CA GLY A 52 -13.75 -10.38 24.26
C GLY A 52 -14.87 -10.11 25.25
N PHE A 53 -14.60 -10.34 26.56
CA PHE A 53 -15.56 -10.04 27.60
C PHE A 53 -15.78 -8.53 27.77
N PRO A 54 -17.04 -8.09 28.06
CA PRO A 54 -17.30 -6.68 28.35
C PRO A 54 -16.45 -6.23 29.54
N SER A 55 -15.84 -5.06 29.43
CA SER A 55 -15.20 -4.36 30.55
C SER A 55 -16.04 -3.15 30.96
N PRO A 56 -15.97 -2.70 32.24
CA PRO A 56 -16.67 -1.49 32.66
C PRO A 56 -16.27 -0.30 31.77
N ALA A 57 -17.24 0.51 31.39
CA ALA A 57 -16.98 1.75 30.68
C ALA A 57 -16.35 2.74 31.67
N GLU A 58 -15.03 2.98 31.55
CA GLU A 58 -14.36 4.05 32.26
C GLU A 58 -14.65 5.40 31.58
N GLU A 59 -14.54 6.50 32.32
CA GLU A 59 -14.83 7.83 31.84
C GLU A 59 -14.14 8.15 30.51
N TYR A 60 -14.93 8.62 29.54
CA TYR A 60 -14.45 8.97 28.21
C TYR A 60 -13.52 10.20 28.28
N SER A 61 -12.23 9.99 28.28
CA SER A 61 -11.30 11.05 27.92
C SER A 61 -11.38 11.28 26.40
N SER A 62 -11.69 12.49 25.98
CA SER A 62 -11.88 12.82 24.57
C SER A 62 -10.62 13.37 23.96
N THR A 63 -9.62 12.53 23.76
CA THR A 63 -8.51 12.85 22.87
C THR A 63 -9.03 12.96 21.43
N ARG A 64 -8.46 13.84 20.64
CA ARG A 64 -8.85 14.00 19.24
C ARG A 64 -7.78 13.40 18.34
N LEU A 65 -8.20 12.53 17.43
CA LEU A 65 -7.35 11.90 16.43
C LEU A 65 -7.64 12.48 15.05
N ASP A 66 -6.60 12.89 14.37
CA ASP A 66 -6.63 13.20 12.94
C ASP A 66 -6.03 12.02 12.18
N LEU A 67 -6.86 11.27 11.46
CA LEU A 67 -6.42 10.09 10.70
C LEU A 67 -5.39 10.44 9.64
N ASN A 68 -5.47 11.60 9.01
CA ASN A 68 -4.46 12.01 8.04
C ASN A 68 -3.08 12.12 8.70
N ARG A 69 -2.99 12.75 9.89
CA ARG A 69 -1.73 12.83 10.65
C ARG A 69 -1.23 11.49 11.13
N GLU A 70 -2.15 10.57 11.45
CA GLU A 70 -1.79 9.24 11.95
C GLU A 70 -1.27 8.35 10.83
N LEU A 71 -1.97 8.30 9.71
CA LEU A 71 -1.68 7.38 8.60
C LEU A 71 -0.62 7.91 7.64
N ILE A 72 -0.50 9.24 7.50
CA ILE A 72 0.38 9.88 6.52
C ILE A 72 1.59 10.46 7.25
N LYS A 73 2.70 9.71 7.29
CA LYS A 73 3.94 10.19 7.91
C LYS A 73 4.73 11.09 6.95
N ASN A 74 4.71 10.80 5.66
CA ASN A 74 5.44 11.54 4.62
C ASN A 74 4.46 11.98 3.51
N PRO A 75 3.77 13.13 3.66
CA PRO A 75 2.73 13.56 2.71
C PRO A 75 3.19 13.64 1.25
N ALA A 76 4.45 14.00 1.01
CA ALA A 76 5.02 14.13 -0.34
C ALA A 76 5.23 12.78 -1.05
N SER A 77 5.29 11.67 -0.30
CA SER A 77 5.55 10.32 -0.81
C SER A 77 4.42 9.32 -0.54
N THR A 78 3.35 9.76 0.13
CA THR A 78 2.20 8.91 0.44
C THR A 78 1.13 9.02 -0.63
N PHE A 79 0.56 7.89 -1.00
CA PHE A 79 -0.50 7.75 -1.98
C PHE A 79 -1.57 6.79 -1.47
N TYR A 80 -2.78 6.96 -1.99
CA TYR A 80 -3.86 5.99 -1.81
C TYR A 80 -4.03 5.17 -3.08
N ALA A 81 -4.36 3.89 -2.92
CA ALA A 81 -4.72 3.03 -4.04
C ALA A 81 -5.91 2.16 -3.68
N ARG A 82 -6.78 1.92 -4.65
CA ARG A 82 -7.89 0.97 -4.50
C ARG A 82 -7.48 -0.35 -5.10
N VAL A 83 -7.66 -1.41 -4.32
CA VAL A 83 -7.39 -2.79 -4.77
C VAL A 83 -8.44 -3.20 -5.81
N SER A 84 -7.99 -3.82 -6.89
CA SER A 84 -8.82 -4.54 -7.83
C SER A 84 -8.29 -5.97 -7.98
N GLY A 85 -9.15 -6.96 -7.80
CA GLY A 85 -8.79 -8.36 -7.91
C GLY A 85 -8.59 -9.08 -6.57
N LEU A 86 -8.26 -10.37 -6.66
CA LEU A 86 -8.31 -11.32 -5.54
C LEU A 86 -6.95 -11.95 -5.21
N SER A 87 -5.85 -11.44 -5.78
CA SER A 87 -4.54 -12.09 -5.66
C SER A 87 -3.96 -12.10 -4.24
N MET A 88 -4.54 -11.33 -3.32
CA MET A 88 -4.07 -11.18 -1.92
C MET A 88 -5.17 -11.52 -0.89
N ILE A 89 -6.18 -12.30 -1.29
CA ILE A 89 -7.37 -12.58 -0.46
C ILE A 89 -7.06 -13.36 0.82
N ASP A 90 -6.07 -14.26 0.79
CA ASP A 90 -5.68 -15.07 1.96
C ASP A 90 -4.98 -14.21 3.05
N GLU A 91 -4.48 -13.02 2.72
CA GLU A 91 -4.05 -11.99 3.67
C GLU A 91 -5.18 -11.04 4.10
N GLY A 92 -6.39 -11.37 3.67
CA GLY A 92 -7.57 -10.57 3.98
C GLY A 92 -7.65 -9.28 3.17
N ILE A 93 -6.94 -9.11 2.07
CA ILE A 93 -7.04 -7.95 1.17
C ILE A 93 -8.03 -8.29 0.07
N ASN A 94 -9.14 -7.55 0.04
CA ASN A 94 -10.24 -7.80 -0.88
C ASN A 94 -10.32 -6.74 -1.97
N ASP A 95 -11.04 -7.09 -3.02
CA ASP A 95 -11.43 -6.14 -4.06
C ASP A 95 -12.16 -4.93 -3.45
N GLY A 96 -11.78 -3.72 -3.87
CA GLY A 96 -12.34 -2.46 -3.37
C GLY A 96 -11.71 -1.92 -2.08
N ASP A 97 -10.85 -2.66 -1.39
CA ASP A 97 -10.11 -2.17 -0.21
C ASP A 97 -9.21 -0.98 -0.58
N LEU A 98 -8.97 -0.09 0.38
CA LEU A 98 -8.11 1.07 0.20
C LEU A 98 -6.76 0.86 0.87
N LEU A 99 -5.69 1.06 0.12
CA LEU A 99 -4.30 1.00 0.59
C LEU A 99 -3.76 2.40 0.86
N VAL A 100 -2.95 2.52 1.90
CA VAL A 100 -2.05 3.67 2.11
C VAL A 100 -0.64 3.20 1.75
N ILE A 101 0.02 3.89 0.83
CA ILE A 101 1.30 3.49 0.24
C ILE A 101 2.31 4.61 0.46
N ASP A 102 3.48 4.29 0.96
CA ASP A 102 4.59 5.23 1.10
C ASP A 102 5.76 4.83 0.18
N LYS A 103 6.13 5.73 -0.73
CA LYS A 103 7.24 5.55 -1.67
C LYS A 103 8.60 5.84 -1.07
N SER A 104 8.67 6.48 0.10
CA SER A 104 9.93 6.80 0.76
C SER A 104 10.51 5.64 1.56
N ILE A 105 9.72 4.60 1.80
CA ILE A 105 10.16 3.43 2.55
C ILE A 105 11.00 2.52 1.64
N GLU A 106 12.22 2.21 2.11
CA GLU A 106 13.08 1.24 1.41
C GLU A 106 12.46 -0.16 1.43
N PRO A 107 12.41 -0.86 0.30
CA PRO A 107 11.87 -2.21 0.23
C PRO A 107 12.68 -3.20 1.07
N TYR A 108 11.99 -4.02 1.84
CA TYR A 108 12.56 -5.08 2.68
C TYR A 108 11.92 -6.43 2.35
N ASP A 109 12.60 -7.51 2.75
CA ASP A 109 12.11 -8.87 2.53
C ASP A 109 10.78 -9.12 3.24
N GLY A 110 9.80 -9.66 2.53
CA GLY A 110 8.46 -9.92 3.02
C GLY A 110 7.54 -8.69 3.07
N CYS A 111 7.94 -7.51 2.57
CA CYS A 111 7.05 -6.34 2.56
C CYS A 111 5.88 -6.52 1.58
N LEU A 112 4.72 -5.97 1.94
CA LEU A 112 3.59 -5.83 1.04
C LEU A 112 3.82 -4.61 0.15
N ALA A 113 3.95 -4.81 -1.15
CA ALA A 113 4.40 -3.77 -2.06
C ALA A 113 3.49 -3.63 -3.27
N VAL A 114 3.30 -2.39 -3.69
CA VAL A 114 2.82 -2.08 -5.03
C VAL A 114 4.03 -2.08 -5.95
N CYS A 115 4.03 -2.98 -6.92
CA CYS A 115 5.10 -3.21 -7.86
C CYS A 115 4.67 -2.80 -9.26
N TYR A 116 5.60 -2.22 -10.01
CA TYR A 116 5.47 -2.02 -11.45
C TYR A 116 6.30 -3.09 -12.15
N ILE A 117 5.72 -3.82 -13.10
CA ILE A 117 6.38 -4.84 -13.88
C ILE A 117 5.85 -4.84 -15.32
N ASP A 118 6.76 -4.70 -16.29
CA ASP A 118 6.50 -4.80 -17.73
C ASP A 118 5.27 -3.99 -18.21
N GLY A 119 5.07 -2.77 -17.63
CA GLY A 119 3.97 -1.86 -17.97
C GLY A 119 2.75 -1.92 -17.06
N GLU A 120 2.69 -2.83 -16.09
CA GLU A 120 1.53 -3.05 -15.23
C GLU A 120 1.86 -2.88 -13.75
N PHE A 121 0.88 -2.41 -12.96
CA PHE A 121 0.98 -2.40 -11.52
C PHE A 121 0.35 -3.65 -10.92
N THR A 122 0.96 -4.15 -9.85
CA THR A 122 0.42 -5.28 -9.10
C THR A 122 0.72 -5.16 -7.61
N LEU A 123 -0.17 -5.68 -6.77
CA LEU A 123 0.02 -5.79 -5.33
C LEU A 123 0.47 -7.20 -5.00
N LYS A 124 1.65 -7.34 -4.40
CA LYS A 124 2.21 -8.64 -4.01
C LYS A 124 3.06 -8.50 -2.76
N ARG A 125 3.32 -9.63 -2.11
CA ARG A 125 4.37 -9.71 -1.12
C ARG A 125 5.71 -9.90 -1.84
N PHE A 126 6.66 -9.02 -1.53
CA PHE A 126 7.98 -9.05 -2.13
C PHE A 126 8.93 -9.89 -1.30
N GLU A 127 9.54 -10.91 -1.88
CA GLU A 127 10.62 -11.69 -1.28
C GLU A 127 11.93 -11.40 -2.00
N LYS A 128 12.95 -11.06 -1.22
CA LYS A 128 14.27 -10.71 -1.73
C LYS A 128 15.21 -11.91 -1.72
N HIS A 129 15.59 -12.39 -2.89
CA HIS A 129 16.60 -13.42 -3.06
C HIS A 129 17.92 -12.81 -3.53
N LYS A 130 19.00 -13.62 -3.52
CA LYS A 130 20.36 -13.16 -3.87
C LYS A 130 20.45 -12.61 -5.31
N ASP A 131 19.85 -13.29 -6.26
CA ASP A 131 19.98 -13.02 -7.69
C ASP A 131 18.63 -12.69 -8.39
N TYR A 132 17.52 -12.63 -7.65
CA TYR A 132 16.21 -12.30 -8.18
C TYR A 132 15.28 -11.83 -7.04
N GLY A 133 14.18 -11.21 -7.39
CA GLY A 133 13.04 -10.99 -6.51
C GLY A 133 11.91 -11.95 -6.83
N LEU A 134 11.05 -12.23 -5.87
CA LEU A 134 9.83 -13.00 -6.06
C LEU A 134 8.64 -12.18 -5.59
N LEU A 135 7.64 -12.05 -6.46
CA LEU A 135 6.37 -11.39 -6.14
C LEU A 135 5.35 -12.48 -5.82
N VAL A 136 5.07 -12.64 -4.55
CA VAL A 136 4.26 -13.74 -4.02
C VAL A 136 2.82 -13.28 -3.83
N PRO A 137 1.84 -13.90 -4.52
CA PRO A 137 0.43 -13.70 -4.24
C PRO A 137 0.02 -14.43 -2.97
N SER A 138 -0.98 -13.92 -2.27
CA SER A 138 -1.67 -14.60 -1.17
C SER A 138 -3.04 -15.10 -1.64
N ASN A 139 -3.00 -15.97 -2.62
CA ASN A 139 -4.15 -16.71 -3.17
C ASN A 139 -3.60 -17.88 -3.99
N LYS A 140 -4.07 -19.09 -3.69
CA LYS A 140 -3.62 -20.35 -4.30
C LYS A 140 -3.88 -20.46 -5.80
N GLU A 141 -4.80 -19.67 -6.33
CA GLU A 141 -5.11 -19.64 -7.76
C GLU A 141 -4.08 -18.86 -8.58
N TYR A 142 -3.22 -18.06 -7.92
CA TYR A 142 -2.20 -17.22 -8.55
C TYR A 142 -0.81 -17.82 -8.34
N ARG A 143 0.05 -17.67 -9.33
CA ARG A 143 1.44 -18.12 -9.24
C ARG A 143 2.38 -16.97 -8.87
N PRO A 144 3.43 -17.22 -8.10
CA PRO A 144 4.49 -16.24 -7.87
C PRO A 144 5.14 -15.81 -9.18
N ILE A 145 5.53 -14.52 -9.25
CA ILE A 145 6.20 -13.92 -10.40
C ILE A 145 7.66 -13.70 -10.01
N LYS A 146 8.56 -14.33 -10.74
CA LYS A 146 10.00 -14.11 -10.58
C LYS A 146 10.41 -12.88 -11.35
N VAL A 147 11.10 -11.94 -10.69
CA VAL A 147 11.64 -10.72 -11.29
C VAL A 147 13.16 -10.72 -11.24
N THR A 148 13.79 -10.38 -12.36
CA THR A 148 15.24 -10.36 -12.54
C THR A 148 15.66 -8.99 -13.08
N ALA A 149 16.95 -8.79 -13.33
CA ALA A 149 17.46 -7.57 -13.94
C ALA A 149 17.02 -7.36 -15.41
N GLU A 150 16.42 -8.37 -16.04
CA GLU A 150 15.92 -8.31 -17.41
C GLU A 150 14.50 -7.74 -17.50
N ASN A 151 13.74 -7.76 -16.39
CA ASN A 151 12.40 -7.20 -16.34
C ASN A 151 12.44 -5.68 -16.19
N ASP A 152 11.48 -5.00 -16.81
CA ASP A 152 11.16 -3.61 -16.50
C ASP A 152 10.39 -3.57 -15.18
N PHE A 153 11.14 -3.62 -14.06
CA PHE A 153 10.60 -3.82 -12.72
C PHE A 153 11.06 -2.77 -11.73
N CYS A 154 10.12 -2.20 -10.98
CA CYS A 154 10.44 -1.47 -9.76
C CYS A 154 9.39 -1.72 -8.66
N ILE A 155 9.81 -1.58 -7.40
CA ILE A 155 8.89 -1.45 -6.28
C ILE A 155 8.48 0.02 -6.21
N TRP A 156 7.22 0.29 -6.58
CA TRP A 156 6.70 1.65 -6.64
C TRP A 156 6.45 2.26 -5.26
N GLY A 157 6.02 1.45 -4.30
CA GLY A 157 5.85 1.87 -2.92
C GLY A 157 5.43 0.73 -2.00
N ILE A 158 5.62 0.95 -0.70
CA ILE A 158 5.31 -0.02 0.35
C ILE A 158 3.95 0.30 0.97
N VAL A 159 3.12 -0.72 1.12
CA VAL A 159 1.81 -0.58 1.79
C VAL A 159 2.03 -0.47 3.29
N THR A 160 1.56 0.63 3.87
CA THR A 160 1.67 0.91 5.31
C THR A 160 0.39 0.60 6.06
N TYR A 161 -0.77 0.82 5.43
CA TYR A 161 -2.08 0.55 6.03
C TYR A 161 -3.05 0.00 4.99
N LEU A 162 -3.99 -0.80 5.49
CA LEU A 162 -5.15 -1.31 4.77
C LEU A 162 -6.41 -0.77 5.44
N ILE A 163 -7.26 -0.09 4.68
CA ILE A 163 -8.53 0.45 5.16
C ILE A 163 -9.66 -0.33 4.51
N LYS A 164 -10.49 -0.94 5.33
CA LYS A 164 -11.61 -1.79 4.93
C LYS A 164 -12.93 -1.19 5.29
N LYS A 165 -13.90 -1.35 4.40
CA LYS A 165 -15.30 -1.16 4.74
C LYS A 165 -15.86 -2.48 5.26
N VAL A 166 -16.45 -2.45 6.44
CA VAL A 166 -17.16 -3.59 7.06
C VAL A 166 -18.65 -3.53 6.79
#